data_b72f32b1a7b1c9b4f0c3b48ac0124eb8
#
_entry.id   b72f32b1a7b1c9b4f0c3b48ac0124eb8
#
_cell.length_a   1.000
_cell.length_b   1.000
_cell.length_c   1.000
_cell.angle_alpha   90.00
_cell.angle_beta   90.00
_cell.angle_gamma   90.00
#
_symmetry.space_group_name_H-M   'P 1'
#
loop_
_entity.id
_entity.type
_entity.pdbx_description
1 polymer ?
#
loop_
_entity_poly.entity_id
_entity_poly.type
_entity_poly.pdbx_seq_one_letter_code
_entity_poly.pdbx_strand_id
1 'polypeptide(L)'
;MITYNSSKKDLSSQIFLIFVVVTISIVSVIGLYILSHYAEGQIQNHSTEADKPLQIVYLTDGLFSDAGWGAFGYNAGQEIISKYGYDVKFLDNVSIPNIAKTVRSYADKKYDVIIAQGYEWGDPILKLANDYPHTKFIVFTGLIKSKNIVSIFPRQQEAAFLLGALGSMLSKNHTIGFIGGDQKYPNLKKIYEGYKQGAQYINPKSKVLESYLGDWDNQTKGRLAGLSQIEQGADFLLQVADNAGQGVIQAAKEKGKYAFGAVSDQNKLAPDTVVTSFILDPAKAYDQVFKMIRMNNFTGNILTPGLESSKNSTVENGILYIAPFHGFQNKIPTVIQDKLHQLTQDILNKKIKVS
;
A
#
# COMPACT_ATOMS: atom_id res chain seq x y z
N MET A 1 -42.79 1.77 92.38
CA MET A 1 -43.70 1.33 91.29
C MET A 1 -43.56 2.30 90.13
N ILE A 2 -42.74 2.10 89.17
CA ILE A 2 -42.61 2.70 87.86
C ILE A 2 -41.28 2.18 87.28
N THR A 3 -41.32 1.28 86.31
CA THR A 3 -40.33 1.17 85.23
C THR A 3 -40.53 -0.18 84.56
N TYR A 4 -41.49 -0.26 83.66
CA TYR A 4 -41.52 -1.37 82.72
C TYR A 4 -42.36 -1.02 81.48
N ASN A 5 -41.91 -0.05 80.68
CA ASN A 5 -42.58 0.20 79.39
C ASN A 5 -41.71 0.90 78.33
N SER A 6 -40.40 1.03 78.53
CA SER A 6 -39.52 1.72 77.56
C SER A 6 -38.86 0.73 76.58
N SER A 7 -38.65 -0.53 76.96
CA SER A 7 -37.84 -1.48 76.16
C SER A 7 -38.61 -2.12 74.97
N LYS A 8 -39.94 -2.19 75.01
CA LYS A 8 -40.75 -2.82 73.92
C LYS A 8 -40.93 -1.89 72.70
N LYS A 9 -40.92 -0.55 72.92
CA LYS A 9 -41.03 0.39 71.80
C LYS A 9 -39.76 0.51 71.01
N ASP A 10 -38.60 0.31 71.64
CA ASP A 10 -37.31 0.38 71.01
C ASP A 10 -37.00 -0.83 70.12
N LEU A 11 -37.38 -2.01 70.58
CA LEU A 11 -37.19 -3.28 69.84
C LEU A 11 -38.03 -3.34 68.55
N SER A 12 -39.28 -2.82 68.59
CA SER A 12 -40.16 -2.83 67.42
C SER A 12 -39.68 -1.83 66.33
N SER A 13 -39.14 -0.68 66.75
CA SER A 13 -38.57 0.31 65.83
C SER A 13 -37.25 -0.19 65.18
N GLN A 14 -36.43 -0.92 65.96
CA GLN A 14 -35.21 -1.55 65.41
C GLN A 14 -35.54 -2.67 64.44
N ILE A 15 -36.51 -3.53 64.71
CA ILE A 15 -36.99 -4.59 63.80
C ILE A 15 -37.56 -3.95 62.51
N PHE A 16 -38.32 -2.87 62.61
CA PHE A 16 -38.85 -2.16 61.47
C PHE A 16 -37.76 -1.55 60.59
N LEU A 17 -36.73 -0.93 61.22
CA LEU A 17 -35.60 -0.37 60.54
C LEU A 17 -34.78 -1.43 59.77
N ILE A 18 -34.53 -2.59 60.41
CA ILE A 18 -33.85 -3.72 59.76
C ILE A 18 -34.67 -4.23 58.58
N PHE A 19 -36.03 -4.35 58.72
CA PHE A 19 -36.86 -4.80 57.61
C PHE A 19 -36.84 -3.83 56.43
N VAL A 20 -36.83 -2.50 56.66
CA VAL A 20 -36.72 -1.47 55.64
C VAL A 20 -35.37 -1.51 54.94
N VAL A 21 -34.27 -1.67 55.69
CA VAL A 21 -32.92 -1.77 55.09
C VAL A 21 -32.75 -3.04 54.26
N VAL A 22 -33.28 -4.17 54.74
CA VAL A 22 -33.22 -5.44 53.97
C VAL A 22 -34.04 -5.36 52.69
N THR A 23 -35.27 -4.77 52.73
CA THR A 23 -36.08 -4.59 51.54
C THR A 23 -35.45 -3.67 50.50
N ILE A 24 -34.83 -2.54 50.93
CA ILE A 24 -34.13 -1.62 50.04
C ILE A 24 -32.92 -2.33 49.42
N SER A 25 -32.17 -3.14 50.19
CA SER A 25 -31.04 -3.90 49.66
C SER A 25 -31.46 -4.94 48.65
N ILE A 26 -32.56 -5.67 48.86
CA ILE A 26 -33.09 -6.66 47.91
C ILE A 26 -33.57 -5.99 46.62
N VAL A 27 -34.28 -4.87 46.71
CA VAL A 27 -34.74 -4.09 45.55
C VAL A 27 -33.57 -3.56 44.73
N SER A 28 -32.52 -3.11 45.42
CA SER A 28 -31.29 -2.62 44.76
C SER A 28 -30.53 -3.73 44.04
N VAL A 29 -30.42 -4.91 44.62
CA VAL A 29 -29.79 -6.09 43.99
C VAL A 29 -30.58 -6.59 42.79
N ILE A 30 -31.91 -6.64 42.91
CA ILE A 30 -32.79 -7.01 41.80
C ILE A 30 -32.73 -5.96 40.68
N GLY A 31 -32.68 -4.66 41.01
CA GLY A 31 -32.53 -3.58 40.04
C GLY A 31 -31.20 -3.65 39.28
N LEU A 32 -30.11 -3.94 39.98
CA LEU A 32 -28.78 -4.12 39.38
C LEU A 32 -28.76 -5.40 38.51
N TYR A 33 -29.36 -6.47 38.91
CA TYR A 33 -29.48 -7.72 38.13
C TYR A 33 -30.31 -7.52 36.86
N ILE A 34 -31.43 -6.81 36.94
CA ILE A 34 -32.27 -6.47 35.77
C ILE A 34 -31.51 -5.53 34.84
N LEU A 35 -30.80 -4.51 35.35
CA LEU A 35 -29.97 -3.58 34.55
C LEU A 35 -28.79 -4.30 33.86
N SER A 36 -28.14 -5.26 34.53
CA SER A 36 -27.08 -6.06 33.91
C SER A 36 -27.59 -6.92 32.76
N HIS A 37 -28.71 -7.62 32.97
CA HIS A 37 -29.34 -8.43 31.92
C HIS A 37 -29.94 -7.59 30.78
N TYR A 38 -30.43 -6.38 31.09
CA TYR A 38 -30.86 -5.43 30.04
C TYR A 38 -29.68 -4.92 29.23
N ALA A 39 -28.55 -4.68 29.88
CA ALA A 39 -27.30 -4.27 29.19
C ALA A 39 -26.74 -5.43 28.35
N GLU A 40 -26.71 -6.66 28.85
CA GLU A 40 -26.31 -7.85 28.10
C GLU A 40 -27.25 -8.14 26.91
N GLY A 41 -28.56 -7.98 27.07
CA GLY A 41 -29.54 -8.14 25.99
C GLY A 41 -29.43 -7.07 24.90
N GLN A 42 -29.00 -5.85 25.25
CA GLN A 42 -28.75 -4.80 24.27
C GLN A 42 -27.39 -5.01 23.51
N ILE A 43 -26.41 -5.64 24.16
CA ILE A 43 -25.14 -5.99 23.53
C ILE A 43 -25.31 -7.14 22.52
N GLN A 44 -26.20 -8.09 22.75
CA GLN A 44 -26.48 -9.23 21.86
C GLN A 44 -27.36 -8.91 20.65
N ASN A 45 -28.11 -7.79 20.66
CA ASN A 45 -29.03 -7.43 19.56
C ASN A 45 -28.53 -6.38 18.60
N HIS A 46 -27.23 -5.99 18.64
CA HIS A 46 -26.59 -5.12 17.66
C HIS A 46 -25.48 -5.83 16.88
N SER A 47 -25.66 -7.09 16.50
CA SER A 47 -25.00 -7.60 15.31
C SER A 47 -25.73 -7.03 14.09
N THR A 48 -25.46 -5.76 13.81
CA THR A 48 -25.85 -5.12 12.56
C THR A 48 -25.13 -5.82 11.41
N GLU A 49 -25.69 -5.79 10.20
CA GLU A 49 -25.02 -6.23 8.97
C GLU A 49 -23.57 -5.67 8.83
N ALA A 50 -23.19 -4.69 9.66
CA ALA A 50 -21.88 -4.09 9.78
C ALA A 50 -20.80 -5.02 10.41
N ASP A 51 -21.17 -6.11 11.09
CA ASP A 51 -20.22 -7.03 11.77
C ASP A 51 -19.84 -8.25 10.91
N LYS A 52 -20.47 -8.44 9.75
CA LYS A 52 -20.05 -9.51 8.84
C LYS A 52 -18.75 -9.14 8.17
N PRO A 53 -17.71 -10.01 8.23
CA PRO A 53 -16.47 -9.74 7.51
C PRO A 53 -16.76 -9.52 6.02
N LEU A 54 -16.15 -8.47 5.44
CA LEU A 54 -16.29 -8.20 4.00
C LEU A 54 -15.75 -9.39 3.21
N GLN A 55 -16.49 -9.81 2.21
CA GLN A 55 -16.04 -10.77 1.21
C GLN A 55 -15.26 -10.02 0.13
N ILE A 56 -13.97 -10.31 0.04
CA ILE A 56 -13.05 -9.62 -0.85
C ILE A 56 -12.46 -10.61 -1.83
N VAL A 57 -12.30 -10.22 -3.10
CA VAL A 57 -11.42 -10.93 -4.02
C VAL A 57 -10.29 -10.01 -4.47
N TYR A 58 -9.07 -10.55 -4.46
CA TYR A 58 -7.87 -9.90 -4.97
C TYR A 58 -7.47 -10.54 -6.30
N LEU A 59 -7.45 -9.74 -7.36
CA LEU A 59 -7.25 -10.19 -8.74
C LEU A 59 -5.97 -9.57 -9.32
N THR A 60 -5.16 -10.38 -10.00
CA THR A 60 -3.98 -9.92 -10.75
C THR A 60 -3.77 -10.76 -12.01
N ASP A 61 -3.11 -10.19 -13.00
CA ASP A 61 -2.63 -10.89 -14.18
C ASP A 61 -1.26 -11.57 -13.99
N GLY A 62 -0.46 -11.09 -13.01
CA GLY A 62 0.78 -11.73 -12.61
C GLY A 62 0.57 -12.99 -11.76
N LEU A 63 1.64 -13.77 -11.55
CA LEU A 63 1.64 -14.93 -10.67
C LEU A 63 1.97 -14.52 -9.24
N PHE A 64 1.22 -14.97 -8.26
CA PHE A 64 1.55 -14.71 -6.84
C PHE A 64 2.89 -15.30 -6.39
N SER A 65 3.44 -16.22 -7.16
CA SER A 65 4.75 -16.86 -6.92
C SER A 65 5.93 -16.20 -7.66
N ASP A 66 5.71 -15.07 -8.36
CA ASP A 66 6.72 -14.46 -9.24
C ASP A 66 7.83 -13.67 -8.53
N ALA A 67 7.80 -13.55 -7.22
CA ALA A 67 8.70 -12.71 -6.43
C ALA A 67 8.74 -11.22 -6.87
N GLY A 68 7.76 -10.78 -7.68
CA GLY A 68 7.62 -9.44 -8.24
C GLY A 68 6.23 -8.86 -8.01
N TRP A 69 5.57 -8.44 -9.10
CA TRP A 69 4.28 -7.76 -9.07
C TRP A 69 3.14 -8.60 -8.47
N GLY A 70 3.08 -9.89 -8.79
CA GLY A 70 2.07 -10.77 -8.21
C GLY A 70 2.31 -11.02 -6.72
N ALA A 71 3.56 -11.35 -6.32
CA ALA A 71 3.92 -11.52 -4.91
C ALA A 71 3.66 -10.24 -4.09
N PHE A 72 3.93 -9.07 -4.65
CA PHE A 72 3.62 -7.78 -4.04
C PHE A 72 2.12 -7.65 -3.71
N GLY A 73 1.23 -8.02 -4.64
CA GLY A 73 -0.21 -8.01 -4.41
C GLY A 73 -0.67 -9.06 -3.40
N TYR A 74 -0.11 -10.25 -3.46
CA TYR A 74 -0.42 -11.32 -2.50
C TYR A 74 -0.11 -10.88 -1.06
N ASN A 75 1.07 -10.31 -0.84
CA ASN A 75 1.48 -9.81 0.48
C ASN A 75 0.54 -8.71 0.99
N ALA A 76 0.13 -7.79 0.11
CA ALA A 76 -0.83 -6.76 0.46
C ALA A 76 -2.20 -7.34 0.88
N GLY A 77 -2.67 -8.36 0.17
CA GLY A 77 -3.89 -9.08 0.53
C GLY A 77 -3.78 -9.82 1.86
N GLN A 78 -2.63 -10.44 2.15
CA GLN A 78 -2.36 -11.08 3.44
C GLN A 78 -2.36 -10.08 4.60
N GLU A 79 -1.82 -8.87 4.39
CA GLU A 79 -1.89 -7.80 5.39
C GLU A 79 -3.33 -7.33 5.63
N ILE A 80 -4.18 -7.28 4.60
CA ILE A 80 -5.61 -6.97 4.75
C ILE A 80 -6.28 -8.02 5.63
N ILE A 81 -6.02 -9.32 5.41
CA ILE A 81 -6.53 -10.40 6.24
C ILE A 81 -6.06 -10.23 7.69
N SER A 82 -4.75 -10.08 7.89
CA SER A 82 -4.15 -9.96 9.22
C SER A 82 -4.67 -8.76 10.00
N LYS A 83 -4.89 -7.63 9.34
CA LYS A 83 -5.27 -6.37 9.97
C LYS A 83 -6.76 -6.25 10.26
N TYR A 84 -7.60 -6.76 9.36
CA TYR A 84 -9.05 -6.53 9.40
C TYR A 84 -9.87 -7.79 9.64
N GLY A 85 -9.27 -8.98 9.52
CA GLY A 85 -10.00 -10.25 9.63
C GLY A 85 -11.00 -10.49 8.48
N TYR A 86 -10.81 -9.85 7.33
CA TYR A 86 -11.68 -10.01 6.17
C TYR A 86 -11.43 -11.34 5.45
N ASP A 87 -12.48 -11.88 4.80
CA ASP A 87 -12.37 -13.05 3.94
C ASP A 87 -11.87 -12.63 2.56
N VAL A 88 -10.57 -12.84 2.29
CA VAL A 88 -9.93 -12.47 1.03
C VAL A 88 -9.62 -13.69 0.19
N LYS A 89 -10.28 -13.81 -0.94
CA LYS A 89 -9.96 -14.80 -1.97
C LYS A 89 -8.94 -14.22 -2.93
N PHE A 90 -7.95 -15.04 -3.31
CA PHE A 90 -6.92 -14.67 -4.27
C PHE A 90 -7.12 -15.38 -5.60
N LEU A 91 -6.92 -14.67 -6.70
CA LEU A 91 -6.88 -15.21 -8.06
C LEU A 91 -5.81 -14.48 -8.86
N ASP A 92 -4.82 -15.22 -9.30
CA ASP A 92 -3.71 -14.76 -10.12
C ASP A 92 -3.78 -15.27 -11.57
N ASN A 93 -2.81 -14.90 -12.36
CA ASN A 93 -2.64 -15.35 -13.75
C ASN A 93 -3.90 -15.14 -14.62
N VAL A 94 -4.62 -14.05 -14.38
CA VAL A 94 -5.82 -13.73 -15.17
C VAL A 94 -5.39 -13.09 -16.47
N SER A 95 -5.53 -13.81 -17.59
CA SER A 95 -5.18 -13.25 -18.88
C SER A 95 -6.03 -12.02 -19.24
N ILE A 96 -5.44 -11.02 -19.88
CA ILE A 96 -6.09 -9.74 -20.22
C ILE A 96 -7.45 -9.94 -20.91
N PRO A 97 -7.62 -10.86 -21.89
CA PRO A 97 -8.94 -11.10 -22.52
C PRO A 97 -10.01 -11.61 -21.55
N ASN A 98 -9.62 -12.22 -20.44
CA ASN A 98 -10.54 -12.79 -19.46
C ASN A 98 -10.89 -11.84 -18.30
N ILE A 99 -10.29 -10.66 -18.20
CA ILE A 99 -10.51 -9.71 -17.11
C ILE A 99 -12.00 -9.42 -16.90
N ALA A 100 -12.71 -8.96 -17.95
CA ALA A 100 -14.12 -8.60 -17.85
C ALA A 100 -14.99 -9.77 -17.37
N LYS A 101 -14.76 -10.98 -17.88
CA LYS A 101 -15.47 -12.20 -17.49
C LYS A 101 -15.19 -12.56 -16.04
N THR A 102 -13.95 -12.45 -15.61
CA THR A 102 -13.52 -12.74 -14.23
C THR A 102 -14.16 -11.76 -13.26
N VAL A 103 -14.07 -10.46 -13.51
CA VAL A 103 -14.68 -9.43 -12.67
C VAL A 103 -16.19 -9.66 -12.54
N ARG A 104 -16.90 -9.89 -13.67
CA ARG A 104 -18.33 -10.19 -13.68
C ARG A 104 -18.65 -11.39 -12.79
N SER A 105 -17.88 -12.48 -12.89
CA SER A 105 -18.15 -13.72 -12.14
C SER A 105 -18.08 -13.55 -10.61
N TYR A 106 -17.25 -12.62 -10.11
CA TYR A 106 -17.17 -12.30 -8.68
C TYR A 106 -18.24 -11.29 -8.27
N ALA A 107 -18.55 -10.32 -9.11
CA ALA A 107 -19.62 -9.36 -8.87
C ALA A 107 -21.00 -10.05 -8.84
N ASP A 108 -21.27 -11.02 -9.73
CA ASP A 108 -22.47 -11.85 -9.71
C ASP A 108 -22.62 -12.67 -8.43
N LYS A 109 -21.50 -13.10 -7.82
CA LYS A 109 -21.46 -13.78 -6.52
C LYS A 109 -21.58 -12.82 -5.34
N LYS A 110 -21.81 -11.52 -5.59
CA LYS A 110 -22.03 -10.47 -4.58
C LYS A 110 -20.83 -10.26 -3.64
N TYR A 111 -19.61 -10.36 -4.15
CA TYR A 111 -18.46 -9.92 -3.39
C TYR A 111 -18.57 -8.43 -3.05
N ASP A 112 -18.29 -8.08 -1.78
CA ASP A 112 -18.41 -6.71 -1.29
C ASP A 112 -17.35 -5.81 -1.90
N VAL A 113 -16.13 -6.35 -2.09
CA VAL A 113 -14.99 -5.63 -2.65
C VAL A 113 -14.27 -6.50 -3.67
N ILE A 114 -13.98 -5.92 -4.83
CA ILE A 114 -13.10 -6.50 -5.85
C ILE A 114 -11.87 -5.59 -5.96
N ILE A 115 -10.71 -6.10 -5.56
CA ILE A 115 -9.42 -5.46 -5.74
C ILE A 115 -8.81 -6.00 -7.01
N ALA A 116 -8.42 -5.12 -7.91
CA ALA A 116 -7.78 -5.45 -9.18
C ALA A 116 -6.43 -4.73 -9.26
N GLN A 117 -5.38 -5.50 -9.50
CA GLN A 117 -4.02 -5.01 -9.55
C GLN A 117 -3.53 -4.97 -10.99
N GLY A 118 -3.41 -3.76 -11.53
CA GLY A 118 -2.93 -3.50 -12.88
C GLY A 118 -3.72 -2.41 -13.58
N TYR A 119 -3.06 -1.68 -14.46
CA TYR A 119 -3.68 -0.63 -15.26
C TYR A 119 -4.74 -1.18 -16.23
N GLU A 120 -4.50 -2.37 -16.80
CA GLU A 120 -5.35 -3.08 -17.77
C GLU A 120 -6.72 -3.47 -17.22
N TRP A 121 -6.88 -3.53 -15.91
CA TRP A 121 -8.15 -3.81 -15.23
C TRP A 121 -9.11 -2.62 -15.28
N GLY A 122 -8.60 -1.41 -15.54
CA GLY A 122 -9.37 -0.18 -15.47
C GLY A 122 -10.58 -0.17 -16.39
N ASP A 123 -10.36 -0.20 -17.69
CA ASP A 123 -11.44 -0.10 -18.69
C ASP A 123 -12.49 -1.21 -18.58
N PRO A 124 -12.13 -2.50 -18.41
CA PRO A 124 -13.11 -3.55 -18.17
C PRO A 124 -13.99 -3.29 -16.93
N ILE A 125 -13.39 -2.87 -15.81
CA ILE A 125 -14.13 -2.57 -14.57
C ILE A 125 -15.03 -1.35 -14.76
N LEU A 126 -14.56 -0.29 -15.40
CA LEU A 126 -15.37 0.92 -15.65
C LEU A 126 -16.66 0.60 -16.44
N LYS A 127 -16.59 -0.30 -17.41
CA LYS A 127 -17.74 -0.73 -18.20
C LYS A 127 -18.75 -1.57 -17.43
N LEU A 128 -18.30 -2.27 -16.38
CA LEU A 128 -19.13 -3.19 -15.59
C LEU A 128 -19.69 -2.57 -14.31
N ALA A 129 -19.00 -1.60 -13.73
CA ALA A 129 -19.26 -1.14 -12.38
C ALA A 129 -20.68 -0.63 -12.13
N ASN A 130 -21.31 -0.02 -13.13
CA ASN A 130 -22.69 0.49 -13.00
C ASN A 130 -23.73 -0.64 -12.88
N ASP A 131 -23.44 -1.85 -13.38
CA ASP A 131 -24.31 -3.02 -13.25
C ASP A 131 -24.27 -3.61 -11.81
N TYR A 132 -23.25 -3.24 -11.03
CA TYR A 132 -22.97 -3.77 -9.69
C TYR A 132 -22.81 -2.66 -8.64
N PRO A 133 -23.88 -1.87 -8.35
CA PRO A 133 -23.77 -0.68 -7.50
C PRO A 133 -23.41 -1.00 -6.03
N HIS A 134 -23.60 -2.23 -5.57
CA HIS A 134 -23.27 -2.66 -4.20
C HIS A 134 -21.83 -3.17 -4.07
N THR A 135 -21.20 -3.62 -5.17
CA THR A 135 -19.80 -4.03 -5.18
C THR A 135 -18.90 -2.80 -5.30
N LYS A 136 -17.90 -2.72 -4.44
CA LYS A 136 -16.86 -1.67 -4.47
C LYS A 136 -15.65 -2.20 -5.23
N PHE A 137 -15.17 -1.42 -6.19
CA PHE A 137 -14.02 -1.76 -7.00
C PHE A 137 -12.83 -0.91 -6.58
N ILE A 138 -11.69 -1.54 -6.36
CA ILE A 138 -10.41 -0.88 -6.07
C ILE A 138 -9.44 -1.29 -7.17
N VAL A 139 -8.92 -0.31 -7.94
CA VAL A 139 -7.98 -0.58 -9.03
C VAL A 139 -6.62 0.03 -8.68
N PHE A 140 -5.65 -0.83 -8.37
CA PHE A 140 -4.28 -0.39 -8.10
C PHE A 140 -3.56 -0.11 -9.43
N THR A 141 -2.88 1.02 -9.54
CA THR A 141 -2.37 1.63 -10.77
C THR A 141 -3.44 2.03 -11.79
N GLY A 142 -4.72 2.07 -11.39
CA GLY A 142 -5.81 2.53 -12.26
C GLY A 142 -5.89 4.05 -12.37
N LEU A 143 -6.50 4.51 -13.47
CA LEU A 143 -6.79 5.93 -13.73
C LEU A 143 -8.27 6.19 -13.97
N ILE A 144 -9.12 5.31 -13.45
CA ILE A 144 -10.58 5.38 -13.60
C ILE A 144 -11.26 5.68 -12.26
N LYS A 145 -12.44 6.26 -12.31
CA LYS A 145 -13.32 6.44 -11.16
C LYS A 145 -14.79 6.39 -11.56
N SER A 146 -15.61 5.90 -10.65
CA SER A 146 -17.08 5.94 -10.71
C SER A 146 -17.61 5.92 -9.28
N LYS A 147 -18.92 6.02 -9.07
CA LYS A 147 -19.51 6.05 -7.72
C LYS A 147 -19.00 4.93 -6.80
N ASN A 148 -18.75 3.75 -7.37
CA ASN A 148 -18.27 2.56 -6.69
C ASN A 148 -16.87 2.09 -7.13
N ILE A 149 -16.08 2.97 -7.76
CA ILE A 149 -14.68 2.68 -8.17
C ILE A 149 -13.74 3.68 -7.48
N VAL A 150 -12.75 3.18 -6.77
CA VAL A 150 -11.58 3.93 -6.34
C VAL A 150 -10.36 3.39 -7.07
N SER A 151 -9.64 4.26 -7.76
CA SER A 151 -8.30 3.94 -8.27
C SER A 151 -7.23 4.45 -7.32
N ILE A 152 -6.11 3.72 -7.23
CA ILE A 152 -4.92 4.14 -6.50
C ILE A 152 -3.80 4.23 -7.54
N PHE A 153 -3.32 5.44 -7.81
CA PHE A 153 -2.26 5.70 -8.78
C PHE A 153 -1.10 6.44 -8.10
N PRO A 154 -0.16 5.70 -7.48
CA PRO A 154 0.94 6.31 -6.73
C PRO A 154 1.83 7.19 -7.62
N ARG A 155 2.29 8.31 -7.07
CA ARG A 155 3.22 9.23 -7.75
C ARG A 155 4.66 8.72 -7.69
N GLN A 156 4.91 7.54 -8.28
CA GLN A 156 6.20 6.84 -8.28
C GLN A 156 7.32 7.69 -8.87
N GLN A 157 6.99 8.65 -9.76
CA GLN A 157 7.95 9.61 -10.31
C GLN A 157 8.67 10.44 -9.24
N GLU A 158 8.06 10.66 -8.07
CA GLU A 158 8.71 11.40 -6.97
C GLU A 158 9.88 10.62 -6.37
N ALA A 159 9.70 9.32 -6.15
CA ALA A 159 10.78 8.46 -5.70
C ALA A 159 11.83 8.24 -6.81
N ALA A 160 11.38 8.08 -8.05
CA ALA A 160 12.29 7.98 -9.21
C ALA A 160 13.14 9.25 -9.37
N PHE A 161 12.59 10.45 -9.11
CA PHE A 161 13.36 11.69 -9.07
C PHE A 161 14.52 11.59 -8.08
N LEU A 162 14.27 11.11 -6.88
CA LEU A 162 15.33 10.95 -5.87
C LEU A 162 16.39 9.95 -6.31
N LEU A 163 16.01 8.84 -6.96
CA LEU A 163 16.97 7.87 -7.51
C LEU A 163 17.76 8.45 -8.69
N GLY A 164 17.14 9.26 -9.54
CA GLY A 164 17.80 9.96 -10.63
C GLY A 164 18.83 10.98 -10.10
N ALA A 165 18.44 11.74 -9.08
CA ALA A 165 19.34 12.67 -8.40
C ALA A 165 20.52 11.92 -7.75
N LEU A 166 20.26 10.82 -7.04
CA LEU A 166 21.30 9.99 -6.43
C LEU A 166 22.24 9.40 -7.48
N GLY A 167 21.70 8.82 -8.55
CA GLY A 167 22.49 8.28 -9.65
C GLY A 167 23.38 9.34 -10.29
N SER A 168 22.85 10.54 -10.55
CA SER A 168 23.62 11.66 -11.11
C SER A 168 24.73 12.16 -10.18
N MET A 169 24.52 12.16 -8.86
CA MET A 169 25.55 12.54 -7.89
C MET A 169 26.67 11.51 -7.76
N LEU A 170 26.36 10.23 -7.94
CA LEU A 170 27.30 9.12 -7.79
C LEU A 170 27.97 8.70 -9.11
N SER A 171 27.35 9.02 -10.26
CA SER A 171 27.84 8.62 -11.58
C SER A 171 29.14 9.33 -11.92
N LYS A 172 30.14 8.53 -12.33
CA LYS A 172 31.44 9.04 -12.82
C LYS A 172 31.36 9.48 -14.27
N ASN A 173 30.45 8.90 -15.04
CA ASN A 173 30.30 9.13 -16.48
C ASN A 173 29.21 10.14 -16.82
N HIS A 174 28.49 10.63 -15.80
CA HIS A 174 27.31 11.46 -15.97
C HIS A 174 26.25 10.81 -16.89
N THR A 175 26.25 9.47 -16.96
CA THR A 175 25.32 8.67 -17.76
C THR A 175 24.68 7.62 -16.87
N ILE A 176 23.36 7.64 -16.79
CA ILE A 176 22.56 6.68 -16.05
C ILE A 176 21.50 6.08 -16.96
N GLY A 177 20.94 4.95 -16.60
CA GLY A 177 20.00 4.22 -17.43
C GLY A 177 18.66 3.96 -16.75
N PHE A 178 17.60 3.94 -17.55
CA PHE A 178 16.27 3.48 -17.20
C PHE A 178 15.86 2.35 -18.12
N ILE A 179 15.35 1.25 -17.55
CA ILE A 179 14.86 0.10 -18.29
C ILE A 179 13.49 -0.27 -17.74
N GLY A 180 12.44 -0.02 -18.52
CA GLY A 180 11.05 -0.32 -18.20
C GLY A 180 10.53 -1.59 -18.87
N GLY A 181 9.46 -2.18 -18.33
CA GLY A 181 8.81 -3.35 -18.91
C GLY A 181 8.16 -3.04 -20.25
N ASP A 182 7.06 -2.28 -20.27
CA ASP A 182 6.34 -1.97 -21.50
C ASP A 182 5.91 -0.49 -21.54
N GLN A 183 6.25 0.19 -22.63
CA GLN A 183 6.03 1.63 -22.82
C GLN A 183 4.54 2.04 -22.81
N LYS A 184 3.62 1.11 -23.06
CA LYS A 184 2.17 1.41 -23.08
C LYS A 184 1.62 1.81 -21.70
N TYR A 185 2.33 1.49 -20.62
CA TYR A 185 1.87 1.79 -19.25
C TYR A 185 2.23 3.23 -18.84
N PRO A 186 1.23 4.09 -18.55
CA PRO A 186 1.46 5.51 -18.30
C PRO A 186 2.34 5.80 -17.07
N ASN A 187 2.30 4.94 -16.06
CA ASN A 187 3.14 5.05 -14.87
C ASN A 187 4.63 4.91 -15.21
N LEU A 188 5.02 4.02 -16.13
CA LEU A 188 6.42 3.83 -16.51
C LEU A 188 7.00 5.08 -17.16
N LYS A 189 6.23 5.75 -18.02
CA LYS A 189 6.65 7.02 -18.61
C LYS A 189 6.86 8.09 -17.54
N LYS A 190 5.94 8.19 -16.56
CA LYS A 190 6.10 9.13 -15.44
C LYS A 190 7.31 8.81 -14.58
N ILE A 191 7.57 7.53 -14.30
CA ILE A 191 8.75 7.10 -13.55
C ILE A 191 10.03 7.52 -14.30
N TYR A 192 10.12 7.25 -15.60
CA TYR A 192 11.24 7.69 -16.43
C TYR A 192 11.43 9.21 -16.40
N GLU A 193 10.37 9.99 -16.62
CA GLU A 193 10.45 11.46 -16.61
C GLU A 193 10.90 11.97 -15.23
N GLY A 194 10.38 11.40 -14.13
CA GLY A 194 10.86 11.76 -12.78
C GLY A 194 12.34 11.43 -12.58
N TYR A 195 12.78 10.24 -12.99
CA TYR A 195 14.19 9.82 -12.92
C TYR A 195 15.10 10.76 -13.70
N LYS A 196 14.72 11.09 -14.93
CA LYS A 196 15.44 12.04 -15.78
C LYS A 196 15.45 13.44 -15.18
N GLN A 197 14.30 13.93 -14.70
CA GLN A 197 14.21 15.24 -14.06
C GLN A 197 15.12 15.33 -12.83
N GLY A 198 15.17 14.29 -11.99
CA GLY A 198 16.05 14.25 -10.83
C GLY A 198 17.53 14.27 -11.20
N ALA A 199 17.93 13.49 -12.20
CA ALA A 199 19.30 13.49 -12.70
C ALA A 199 19.72 14.86 -13.23
N GLN A 200 18.88 15.48 -14.06
CA GLN A 200 19.14 16.77 -14.69
C GLN A 200 19.01 17.95 -13.71
N TYR A 201 18.25 17.79 -12.63
CA TYR A 201 18.21 18.77 -11.54
C TYR A 201 19.56 18.90 -10.83
N ILE A 202 20.30 17.80 -10.69
CA ILE A 202 21.65 17.78 -10.11
C ILE A 202 22.68 18.24 -11.13
N ASN A 203 22.65 17.68 -12.33
CA ASN A 203 23.57 18.03 -13.40
C ASN A 203 22.79 18.09 -14.73
N PRO A 204 22.52 19.28 -15.27
CA PRO A 204 21.81 19.45 -16.53
C PRO A 204 22.43 18.73 -17.74
N LYS A 205 23.72 18.34 -17.66
CA LYS A 205 24.42 17.57 -18.69
C LYS A 205 24.29 16.04 -18.48
N SER A 206 23.65 15.57 -17.41
CA SER A 206 23.45 14.15 -17.20
C SER A 206 22.67 13.52 -18.34
N LYS A 207 23.24 12.47 -18.92
CA LYS A 207 22.60 11.66 -19.95
C LYS A 207 21.79 10.55 -19.27
N VAL A 208 20.52 10.45 -19.61
CA VAL A 208 19.63 9.39 -19.13
C VAL A 208 19.19 8.54 -20.31
N LEU A 209 19.68 7.30 -20.37
CA LEU A 209 19.32 6.33 -21.39
C LEU A 209 17.96 5.74 -21.07
N GLU A 210 17.15 5.50 -22.09
CA GLU A 210 15.79 4.96 -21.95
C GLU A 210 15.64 3.71 -22.80
N SER A 211 15.06 2.65 -22.24
CA SER A 211 14.69 1.41 -22.95
C SER A 211 13.43 0.80 -22.36
N TYR A 212 12.68 0.12 -23.22
CA TYR A 212 11.54 -0.70 -22.81
C TYR A 212 11.69 -2.09 -23.43
N LEU A 213 11.41 -3.13 -22.61
CA LEU A 213 11.64 -4.52 -23.01
C LEU A 213 10.48 -5.09 -23.85
N GLY A 214 9.26 -4.54 -23.70
CA GLY A 214 8.04 -5.15 -24.22
C GLY A 214 7.73 -6.49 -23.57
N ASP A 215 8.23 -6.71 -22.34
CA ASP A 215 8.20 -7.99 -21.64
C ASP A 215 8.43 -7.76 -20.14
N TRP A 216 7.73 -8.52 -19.29
CA TRP A 216 7.85 -8.43 -17.84
C TRP A 216 8.62 -9.60 -17.22
N ASP A 217 8.77 -10.70 -17.98
CA ASP A 217 9.28 -11.97 -17.44
C ASP A 217 10.67 -12.36 -17.97
N ASN A 218 11.04 -11.92 -19.16
CA ASN A 218 12.24 -12.36 -19.84
C ASN A 218 13.51 -11.71 -19.30
N GLN A 219 14.14 -12.35 -18.32
CA GLN A 219 15.40 -11.89 -17.71
C GLN A 219 16.54 -11.74 -18.73
N THR A 220 16.57 -12.57 -19.79
CA THR A 220 17.58 -12.44 -20.86
C THR A 220 17.45 -11.11 -21.61
N LYS A 221 16.22 -10.70 -21.93
CA LYS A 221 15.99 -9.37 -22.53
C LYS A 221 16.43 -8.25 -21.57
N GLY A 222 16.07 -8.35 -20.29
CA GLY A 222 16.51 -7.38 -19.28
C GLY A 222 18.03 -7.27 -19.19
N ARG A 223 18.71 -8.42 -19.16
CA ARG A 223 20.19 -8.49 -19.12
C ARG A 223 20.83 -7.85 -20.36
N LEU A 224 20.35 -8.18 -21.55
CA LEU A 224 20.86 -7.60 -22.79
C LEU A 224 20.67 -6.07 -22.85
N ALA A 225 19.49 -5.58 -22.45
CA ALA A 225 19.23 -4.14 -22.37
C ALA A 225 20.16 -3.44 -21.35
N GLY A 226 20.38 -4.06 -20.19
CA GLY A 226 21.32 -3.57 -19.17
C GLY A 226 22.75 -3.47 -19.71
N LEU A 227 23.23 -4.53 -20.34
CA LEU A 227 24.58 -4.56 -20.97
C LEU A 227 24.70 -3.47 -22.04
N SER A 228 23.71 -3.31 -22.91
CA SER A 228 23.72 -2.28 -23.96
C SER A 228 23.80 -0.87 -23.40
N GLN A 229 23.07 -0.55 -22.31
CA GLN A 229 23.15 0.77 -21.67
C GLN A 229 24.48 0.98 -20.94
N ILE A 230 25.06 -0.06 -20.34
CA ILE A 230 26.38 -0.01 -19.73
C ILE A 230 27.47 0.24 -20.79
N GLU A 231 27.40 -0.38 -21.94
CA GLU A 231 28.30 -0.12 -23.08
C GLU A 231 28.20 1.32 -23.60
N GLN A 232 27.01 1.94 -23.48
CA GLN A 232 26.79 3.36 -23.78
C GLN A 232 27.25 4.30 -22.66
N GLY A 233 27.85 3.76 -21.59
CA GLY A 233 28.45 4.51 -20.50
C GLY A 233 27.61 4.61 -19.23
N ALA A 234 26.43 3.98 -19.14
CA ALA A 234 25.65 4.01 -17.91
C ALA A 234 26.37 3.25 -16.78
N ASP A 235 26.47 3.88 -15.62
CA ASP A 235 27.05 3.24 -14.43
C ASP A 235 26.04 3.04 -13.28
N PHE A 236 24.83 3.59 -13.42
CA PHE A 236 23.67 3.33 -12.57
C PHE A 236 22.45 3.01 -13.44
N LEU A 237 21.75 1.92 -13.16
CA LEU A 237 20.58 1.47 -13.91
C LEU A 237 19.36 1.39 -12.98
N LEU A 238 18.29 2.13 -13.29
CA LEU A 238 16.98 1.93 -12.67
C LEU A 238 16.19 0.94 -13.53
N GLN A 239 15.81 -0.19 -12.95
CA GLN A 239 14.91 -1.13 -13.59
C GLN A 239 13.48 -1.00 -13.05
N VAL A 240 12.49 -1.03 -13.93
CA VAL A 240 11.06 -1.13 -13.61
C VAL A 240 10.43 -2.12 -14.59
N ALA A 241 10.83 -3.38 -14.50
CA ALA A 241 10.49 -4.41 -15.48
C ALA A 241 10.22 -5.78 -14.83
N ASP A 242 9.79 -5.75 -13.57
CA ASP A 242 9.41 -6.94 -12.79
C ASP A 242 10.46 -8.07 -12.83
N ASN A 243 10.10 -9.30 -13.18
CA ASN A 243 11.03 -10.42 -13.26
C ASN A 243 12.12 -10.18 -14.31
N ALA A 244 11.79 -9.61 -15.46
CA ALA A 244 12.77 -9.22 -16.48
C ALA A 244 13.81 -8.22 -15.94
N GLY A 245 13.43 -7.37 -14.97
CA GLY A 245 14.31 -6.41 -14.30
C GLY A 245 15.43 -7.06 -13.50
N GLN A 246 15.28 -8.31 -13.04
CA GLN A 246 16.35 -9.05 -12.39
C GLN A 246 17.54 -9.28 -13.35
N GLY A 247 17.26 -9.43 -14.64
CA GLY A 247 18.31 -9.48 -15.68
C GLY A 247 19.11 -8.19 -15.79
N VAL A 248 18.48 -7.02 -15.59
CA VAL A 248 19.17 -5.71 -15.55
C VAL A 248 20.11 -5.64 -14.34
N ILE A 249 19.65 -6.10 -13.17
CA ILE A 249 20.49 -6.18 -11.95
C ILE A 249 21.68 -7.12 -12.19
N GLN A 250 21.44 -8.25 -12.86
CA GLN A 250 22.49 -9.20 -13.23
C GLN A 250 23.54 -8.55 -14.14
N ALA A 251 23.12 -7.79 -15.18
CA ALA A 251 24.03 -7.08 -16.07
C ALA A 251 24.90 -6.07 -15.32
N ALA A 252 24.30 -5.30 -14.40
CA ALA A 252 25.03 -4.37 -13.56
C ALA A 252 26.08 -5.08 -12.70
N LYS A 253 25.71 -6.20 -12.05
CA LYS A 253 26.61 -7.04 -11.25
C LYS A 253 27.78 -7.57 -12.08
N GLU A 254 27.54 -8.13 -13.26
CA GLU A 254 28.55 -8.68 -14.16
C GLU A 254 29.59 -7.64 -14.61
N LYS A 255 29.17 -6.40 -14.76
CA LYS A 255 30.03 -5.30 -15.23
C LYS A 255 30.57 -4.41 -14.08
N GLY A 256 30.35 -4.78 -12.82
CA GLY A 256 30.79 -3.98 -11.67
C GLY A 256 30.15 -2.59 -11.67
N LYS A 257 28.89 -2.48 -12.14
CA LYS A 257 28.06 -1.28 -12.14
C LYS A 257 26.98 -1.39 -11.06
N TYR A 258 26.16 -0.37 -10.95
CA TYR A 258 25.15 -0.27 -9.89
C TYR A 258 23.74 -0.30 -10.45
N ALA A 259 22.79 -0.75 -9.62
CA ALA A 259 21.39 -0.75 -9.95
C ALA A 259 20.55 -0.11 -8.83
N PHE A 260 19.41 0.41 -9.22
CA PHE A 260 18.31 0.76 -8.33
C PHE A 260 17.17 -0.22 -8.56
N GLY A 261 16.60 -0.70 -7.46
CA GLY A 261 15.42 -1.56 -7.49
C GLY A 261 14.12 -0.75 -7.54
N ALA A 262 13.03 -1.43 -7.81
CA ALA A 262 11.70 -0.85 -7.93
C ALA A 262 10.65 -1.68 -7.21
N VAL A 263 9.63 -1.01 -6.67
CA VAL A 263 8.42 -1.56 -6.04
C VAL A 263 8.68 -2.22 -4.69
N SER A 264 9.73 -3.02 -4.57
CA SER A 264 10.17 -3.70 -3.35
C SER A 264 11.67 -3.50 -3.10
N ASP A 265 12.14 -3.78 -1.89
CA ASP A 265 13.57 -3.74 -1.59
C ASP A 265 14.30 -4.93 -2.22
N GLN A 266 15.02 -4.65 -3.29
CA GLN A 266 15.72 -5.63 -4.09
C GLN A 266 17.22 -5.78 -3.74
N ASN A 267 17.68 -5.13 -2.66
CA ASN A 267 19.11 -5.22 -2.27
C ASN A 267 19.58 -6.68 -2.10
N LYS A 268 18.72 -7.56 -1.55
CA LYS A 268 19.06 -8.97 -1.34
C LYS A 268 19.38 -9.74 -2.62
N LEU A 269 18.90 -9.31 -3.80
CA LEU A 269 19.20 -9.95 -5.08
C LEU A 269 20.67 -9.81 -5.47
N ALA A 270 21.27 -8.66 -5.13
CA ALA A 270 22.68 -8.37 -5.37
C ALA A 270 23.17 -7.27 -4.40
N PRO A 271 23.56 -7.63 -3.15
CA PRO A 271 23.85 -6.67 -2.08
C PRO A 271 24.97 -5.66 -2.39
N ASP A 272 25.92 -6.03 -3.25
CA ASP A 272 27.02 -5.15 -3.67
C ASP A 272 26.74 -4.39 -4.98
N THR A 273 25.53 -4.53 -5.53
CA THR A 273 25.12 -3.94 -6.82
C THR A 273 23.90 -3.04 -6.67
N VAL A 274 22.86 -3.51 -5.95
CA VAL A 274 21.64 -2.74 -5.72
C VAL A 274 21.86 -1.78 -4.56
N VAL A 275 21.99 -0.50 -4.89
CA VAL A 275 22.32 0.57 -3.92
C VAL A 275 21.14 0.85 -3.01
N THR A 276 19.96 0.93 -3.57
CA THR A 276 18.68 1.12 -2.91
C THR A 276 17.53 0.82 -3.88
N SER A 277 16.30 0.89 -3.41
CA SER A 277 15.10 0.70 -4.22
C SER A 277 14.06 1.76 -3.88
N PHE A 278 13.18 2.11 -4.80
CA PHE A 278 11.95 2.75 -4.37
C PHE A 278 10.92 1.69 -3.98
N ILE A 279 10.21 1.96 -2.89
CA ILE A 279 9.25 1.04 -2.30
C ILE A 279 7.84 1.58 -2.49
N LEU A 280 6.93 0.70 -2.90
CA LEU A 280 5.49 0.88 -2.77
C LEU A 280 4.95 -0.03 -1.66
N ASP A 281 4.04 0.48 -0.85
CA ASP A 281 3.31 -0.29 0.15
C ASP A 281 1.81 -0.23 -0.16
N PRO A 282 1.28 -1.20 -0.89
CA PRO A 282 -0.11 -1.17 -1.32
C PRO A 282 -1.07 -1.40 -0.15
N ALA A 283 -0.67 -2.14 0.88
CA ALA A 283 -1.51 -2.39 2.04
C ALA A 283 -1.87 -1.09 2.75
N LYS A 284 -0.91 -0.16 2.88
CA LYS A 284 -1.17 1.18 3.43
C LYS A 284 -2.09 2.03 2.55
N ALA A 285 -1.99 1.87 1.22
CA ALA A 285 -2.91 2.54 0.31
C ALA A 285 -4.34 1.98 0.45
N TYR A 286 -4.47 0.66 0.57
CA TYR A 286 -5.77 0.01 0.80
C TYR A 286 -6.38 0.41 2.15
N ASP A 287 -5.57 0.64 3.19
CA ASP A 287 -6.04 1.15 4.48
C ASP A 287 -6.90 2.40 4.35
N GLN A 288 -6.50 3.34 3.49
CA GLN A 288 -7.27 4.56 3.26
C GLN A 288 -8.64 4.23 2.67
N VAL A 289 -8.69 3.29 1.72
CA VAL A 289 -9.94 2.88 1.07
C VAL A 289 -10.83 2.07 2.03
N PHE A 290 -10.26 1.15 2.81
CA PHE A 290 -11.03 0.39 3.79
C PHE A 290 -11.58 1.26 4.92
N LYS A 291 -10.88 2.33 5.32
CA LYS A 291 -11.44 3.34 6.22
C LYS A 291 -12.66 4.01 5.62
N MET A 292 -12.62 4.39 4.32
CA MET A 292 -13.80 4.96 3.63
C MET A 292 -14.97 3.98 3.62
N ILE A 293 -14.72 2.69 3.38
CA ILE A 293 -15.75 1.63 3.39
C ILE A 293 -16.37 1.52 4.79
N ARG A 294 -15.57 1.40 5.84
CA ARG A 294 -16.03 1.25 7.23
C ARG A 294 -16.79 2.46 7.76
N MET A 295 -16.43 3.65 7.31
CA MET A 295 -17.09 4.90 7.67
C MET A 295 -18.33 5.19 6.81
N ASN A 296 -18.71 4.25 5.92
CA ASN A 296 -19.81 4.38 4.95
C ASN A 296 -19.73 5.68 4.10
N ASN A 297 -18.51 6.12 3.81
CA ASN A 297 -18.24 7.30 2.98
C ASN A 297 -17.41 6.97 1.72
N PHE A 298 -17.51 5.71 1.27
CA PHE A 298 -16.86 5.30 0.02
C PHE A 298 -17.45 6.07 -1.16
N THR A 299 -16.61 6.85 -1.79
CA THR A 299 -16.96 7.64 -3.00
C THR A 299 -15.89 7.44 -4.06
N GLY A 300 -16.31 7.40 -5.32
CA GLY A 300 -15.38 7.21 -6.43
C GLY A 300 -14.32 8.32 -6.51
N ASN A 301 -13.07 7.90 -6.52
CA ASN A 301 -11.93 8.81 -6.56
C ASN A 301 -10.71 8.17 -7.23
N ILE A 302 -9.73 9.01 -7.57
CA ILE A 302 -8.37 8.58 -7.92
C ILE A 302 -7.45 9.09 -6.82
N LEU A 303 -6.97 8.17 -5.97
CA LEU A 303 -6.00 8.49 -4.94
C LEU A 303 -4.61 8.49 -5.56
N THR A 304 -3.85 9.54 -5.33
CA THR A 304 -2.49 9.69 -5.88
C THR A 304 -1.47 9.88 -4.76
N PRO A 305 -1.24 8.84 -3.91
CA PRO A 305 -0.26 8.96 -2.84
C PRO A 305 1.15 9.11 -3.41
N GLY A 306 1.98 9.90 -2.72
CA GLY A 306 3.38 10.11 -3.05
C GLY A 306 4.26 10.02 -1.81
N LEU A 307 5.40 10.67 -1.81
CA LEU A 307 6.34 10.69 -0.69
C LEU A 307 5.73 11.28 0.59
N GLU A 308 4.74 12.19 0.51
CA GLU A 308 4.04 12.76 1.66
C GLU A 308 3.24 11.73 2.47
N SER A 309 2.95 10.58 1.89
CA SER A 309 2.32 9.47 2.62
C SER A 309 3.25 8.83 3.64
N SER A 310 4.55 9.18 3.61
CA SER A 310 5.57 8.80 4.57
C SER A 310 5.88 10.02 5.47
N LYS A 311 5.58 9.94 6.76
CA LYS A 311 5.77 11.07 7.70
C LYS A 311 7.23 11.47 7.90
N ASN A 312 8.18 10.56 7.58
CA ASN A 312 9.61 10.82 7.56
C ASN A 312 10.18 10.13 6.32
N SER A 313 10.73 10.88 5.42
CA SER A 313 11.22 10.47 4.10
C SER A 313 12.34 9.42 4.06
N THR A 314 12.80 8.98 5.21
CA THR A 314 13.84 7.94 5.37
C THR A 314 13.31 6.69 6.04
N VAL A 315 11.99 6.58 6.31
CA VAL A 315 11.45 5.53 7.17
C VAL A 315 10.34 4.77 6.46
N GLU A 316 10.40 3.47 6.57
CA GLU A 316 9.52 2.38 6.14
C GLU A 316 8.01 2.53 6.51
N ASN A 317 7.47 3.74 6.58
CA ASN A 317 6.12 3.98 7.11
C ASN A 317 5.14 4.66 6.14
N GLY A 318 5.54 4.89 4.88
CA GLY A 318 4.69 5.50 3.85
C GLY A 318 4.20 4.51 2.80
N ILE A 319 3.35 5.00 1.90
CA ILE A 319 2.93 4.24 0.72
C ILE A 319 4.04 4.25 -0.34
N LEU A 320 4.81 5.33 -0.43
CA LEU A 320 5.95 5.50 -1.33
C LEU A 320 7.15 6.03 -0.55
N TYR A 321 8.31 5.38 -0.66
CA TYR A 321 9.55 5.80 -0.01
C TYR A 321 10.77 5.16 -0.68
N ILE A 322 11.98 5.57 -0.24
CA ILE A 322 13.26 4.99 -0.67
C ILE A 322 13.74 4.02 0.41
N ALA A 323 14.13 2.81 0.01
CA ALA A 323 14.69 1.81 0.91
C ALA A 323 16.01 2.28 1.55
N PRO A 324 16.42 1.70 2.67
CA PRO A 324 17.75 1.93 3.24
C PRO A 324 18.87 1.63 2.23
N PHE A 325 20.01 2.26 2.40
CA PHE A 325 21.19 2.03 1.56
C PHE A 325 21.96 0.74 1.90
N HIS A 326 21.55 0.00 2.93
CA HIS A 326 22.17 -1.26 3.34
C HIS A 326 23.72 -1.17 3.43
N GLY A 327 24.44 -2.07 2.77
CA GLY A 327 25.89 -2.08 2.70
C GLY A 327 26.53 -0.85 2.01
N PHE A 328 25.73 0.02 1.41
CA PHE A 328 26.18 1.28 0.81
C PHE A 328 26.08 2.48 1.76
N GLN A 329 25.46 2.33 2.95
CA GLN A 329 25.26 3.45 3.88
C GLN A 329 26.56 4.21 4.17
N ASN A 330 27.65 3.50 4.40
CA ASN A 330 28.96 4.10 4.67
C ASN A 330 29.80 4.36 3.40
N LYS A 331 29.35 3.91 2.23
CA LYS A 331 30.00 4.13 0.94
C LYS A 331 29.52 5.41 0.25
N ILE A 332 28.31 5.87 0.57
CA ILE A 332 27.73 7.10 0.03
C ILE A 332 28.16 8.26 0.94
N PRO A 333 28.86 9.29 0.41
CA PRO A 333 29.26 10.45 1.19
C PRO A 333 28.08 11.12 1.91
N THR A 334 28.27 11.54 3.14
CA THR A 334 27.22 12.18 3.96
C THR A 334 26.60 13.39 3.25
N VAL A 335 27.40 14.18 2.56
CA VAL A 335 26.91 15.33 1.79
C VAL A 335 25.90 14.93 0.70
N ILE A 336 26.03 13.75 0.11
CA ILE A 336 25.06 13.20 -0.87
C ILE A 336 23.78 12.75 -0.15
N GLN A 337 23.91 12.10 1.00
CA GLN A 337 22.76 11.69 1.82
C GLN A 337 21.96 12.91 2.30
N ASP A 338 22.65 13.95 2.78
CA ASP A 338 22.03 15.22 3.21
C ASP A 338 21.33 15.92 2.03
N LYS A 339 21.96 15.90 0.86
CA LYS A 339 21.36 16.49 -0.36
C LYS A 339 20.09 15.72 -0.76
N LEU A 340 20.10 14.39 -0.69
CA LEU A 340 18.92 13.57 -0.99
C LEU A 340 17.79 13.84 0.01
N HIS A 341 18.13 13.97 1.30
CA HIS A 341 17.18 14.37 2.33
C HIS A 341 16.57 15.75 2.02
N GLN A 342 17.39 16.75 1.69
CA GLN A 342 16.93 18.08 1.32
C GLN A 342 15.98 18.04 0.11
N LEU A 343 16.31 17.28 -0.94
CA LEU A 343 15.47 17.14 -2.13
C LEU A 343 14.10 16.50 -1.77
N THR A 344 14.12 15.53 -0.88
CA THR A 344 12.88 14.93 -0.38
C THR A 344 12.01 15.97 0.33
N GLN A 345 12.60 16.79 1.23
CA GLN A 345 11.86 17.88 1.90
C GLN A 345 11.35 18.93 0.90
N ASP A 346 12.11 19.25 -0.14
CA ASP A 346 11.69 20.20 -1.16
C ASP A 346 10.52 19.68 -2.01
N ILE A 347 10.46 18.37 -2.28
CA ILE A 347 9.30 17.74 -2.92
C ILE A 347 8.08 17.77 -1.96
N LEU A 348 8.27 17.37 -0.70
CA LEU A 348 7.20 17.35 0.32
C LEU A 348 6.61 18.75 0.53
N ASN A 349 7.45 19.77 0.56
CA ASN A 349 7.08 21.19 0.71
C ASN A 349 6.62 21.82 -0.61
N LYS A 350 6.48 21.04 -1.70
CA LYS A 350 6.06 21.49 -3.03
C LYS A 350 6.95 22.56 -3.66
N LYS A 351 8.20 22.71 -3.20
CA LYS A 351 9.22 23.56 -3.84
C LYS A 351 9.71 22.94 -5.14
N ILE A 352 9.80 21.61 -5.19
CA ILE A 352 10.07 20.84 -6.40
C ILE A 352 8.78 20.14 -6.80
N LYS A 353 8.34 20.41 -8.03
CA LYS A 353 7.22 19.69 -8.65
C LYS A 353 7.82 18.66 -9.60
N VAL A 354 7.59 17.39 -9.29
CA VAL A 354 7.97 16.27 -10.16
C VAL A 354 6.86 16.00 -11.17
N SER A 355 7.21 15.85 -12.44
CA SER A 355 6.29 15.75 -13.59
C SER A 355 5.55 14.41 -13.63
#